data_7fd6d2ee7dc032e6ca3cb4666397f653
#
_entry.id   7fd6d2ee7dc032e6ca3cb4666397f653
#
_cell.length_a   1.000
_cell.length_b   1.000
_cell.length_c   1.000
_cell.angle_alpha   90.00
_cell.angle_beta   90.00
_cell.angle_gamma   90.00
#
_symmetry.space_group_name_H-M   'P 1'
#
loop_
_entity.id
_entity.type
_entity.pdbx_description
1 polymer ?
#
loop_
_entity_poly.entity_id
_entity_poly.type
_entity_poly.pdbx_seq_one_letter_code
_entity_poly.pdbx_strand_id
1 'polypeptide(L)'
;GVKENPATRPRRPKCKVFVCTMSERQYAHEMWRLLDPRGALLPLNDVHALHKRIVCVEHGRGEKTLAHATRGLGTRVPELSVIVDDRTNVWERRSQKNILAIAPFMPYNTDTGPGLQSEVAGKGGVMGMVQSMLNEVRFKFSQQWTRWAQRCDRGDPLRPGGERPDAGEI
;
A
#
# COMPACT_ATOMS: atom_id res chain seq x y z
N GLY A 1 -36.31 23.27 -7.18
CA GLY A 1 -35.02 22.70 -7.46
C GLY A 1 -34.15 22.85 -6.24
N VAL A 2 -33.91 21.73 -5.52
CA VAL A 2 -32.98 21.69 -4.41
C VAL A 2 -31.58 21.77 -5.03
N LYS A 3 -30.86 22.85 -4.79
CA LYS A 3 -29.45 22.97 -5.21
C LYS A 3 -28.64 21.97 -4.37
N GLU A 4 -28.20 20.89 -4.98
CA GLU A 4 -27.28 19.95 -4.37
C GLU A 4 -25.99 20.69 -3.91
N ASN A 5 -25.70 20.55 -2.63
CA ASN A 5 -24.49 21.13 -2.05
C ASN A 5 -23.29 20.24 -2.46
N PRO A 6 -22.34 20.71 -3.27
CA PRO A 6 -21.21 19.91 -3.73
C PRO A 6 -20.28 19.41 -2.59
N ALA A 7 -20.51 19.88 -1.35
CA ALA A 7 -19.74 19.45 -0.17
C ALA A 7 -20.15 18.05 0.36
N THR A 8 -21.26 17.46 -0.10
CA THR A 8 -21.76 16.17 0.39
C THR A 8 -21.26 14.98 -0.39
N ARG A 9 -20.58 15.18 -1.54
CA ARG A 9 -20.06 14.06 -2.33
C ARG A 9 -18.83 13.46 -1.63
N PRO A 10 -18.86 12.17 -1.25
CA PRO A 10 -17.74 11.53 -0.59
C PRO A 10 -16.50 11.56 -1.50
N ARG A 11 -15.44 12.21 -1.04
CA ARG A 11 -14.18 12.26 -1.78
C ARG A 11 -13.57 10.87 -1.86
N ARG A 12 -13.15 10.48 -3.07
CA ARG A 12 -12.44 9.22 -3.29
C ARG A 12 -11.20 9.15 -2.40
N PRO A 13 -11.01 8.06 -1.64
CA PRO A 13 -9.82 7.87 -0.83
C PRO A 13 -8.55 7.89 -1.67
N LYS A 14 -7.51 8.53 -1.16
CA LYS A 14 -6.18 8.52 -1.78
C LYS A 14 -5.39 7.33 -1.23
N CYS A 15 -4.64 6.66 -2.10
CA CYS A 15 -3.67 5.67 -1.66
C CYS A 15 -2.63 6.30 -0.73
N LYS A 16 -2.27 5.58 0.32
CA LYS A 16 -1.21 5.97 1.25
C LYS A 16 -0.11 4.92 1.20
N VAL A 17 1.14 5.38 1.17
CA VAL A 17 2.32 4.53 1.14
C VAL A 17 2.90 4.44 2.54
N PHE A 18 3.31 3.25 2.95
CA PHE A 18 4.03 2.96 4.19
C PHE A 18 5.23 2.08 3.87
N VAL A 19 6.27 2.21 4.67
CA VAL A 19 7.45 1.35 4.62
C VAL A 19 7.50 0.56 5.92
N CYS A 20 7.63 -0.77 5.81
CA CYS A 20 7.85 -1.64 6.95
C CYS A 20 9.10 -2.48 6.68
N THR A 21 10.15 -2.24 7.43
CA THR A 21 11.45 -2.86 7.23
C THR A 21 11.99 -3.47 8.51
N MET A 22 12.90 -4.44 8.37
CA MET A 22 13.68 -4.99 9.48
C MET A 22 15.06 -4.32 9.60
N SER A 23 15.32 -3.30 8.78
CA SER A 23 16.55 -2.53 8.84
C SER A 23 16.50 -1.47 9.95
N GLU A 24 17.68 -0.99 10.35
CA GLU A 24 17.79 0.13 11.26
C GLU A 24 17.13 1.40 10.70
N ARG A 25 16.60 2.23 11.59
CA ARG A 25 15.83 3.41 11.22
C ARG A 25 16.62 4.42 10.39
N GLN A 26 17.86 4.69 10.77
CA GLN A 26 18.70 5.64 10.05
C GLN A 26 18.92 5.18 8.61
N TYR A 27 19.28 3.89 8.43
CA TYR A 27 19.43 3.30 7.11
C TYR A 27 18.13 3.40 6.29
N ALA A 28 16.98 3.04 6.88
CA ALA A 28 15.70 3.09 6.21
C ALA A 28 15.34 4.51 5.73
N HIS A 29 15.64 5.54 6.52
CA HIS A 29 15.41 6.93 6.15
C HIS A 29 16.31 7.37 4.98
N GLU A 30 17.60 7.04 5.03
CA GLU A 30 18.53 7.42 3.97
C GLU A 30 18.19 6.70 2.65
N MET A 31 17.87 5.40 2.71
CA MET A 31 17.43 4.67 1.53
C MET A 31 16.15 5.25 0.95
N TRP A 32 15.20 5.68 1.81
CA TRP A 32 13.98 6.32 1.32
C TRP A 32 14.25 7.66 0.64
N ARG A 33 15.17 8.47 1.15
CA ARG A 33 15.59 9.73 0.51
C ARG A 33 16.16 9.50 -0.90
N LEU A 34 16.86 8.39 -1.11
CA LEU A 34 17.36 8.03 -2.45
C LEU A 34 16.23 7.60 -3.39
N LEU A 35 15.21 6.87 -2.88
CA LEU A 35 14.09 6.37 -3.67
C LEU A 35 13.05 7.44 -4.00
N ASP A 36 12.81 8.37 -3.08
CA ASP A 36 11.82 9.45 -3.22
C ASP A 36 12.45 10.82 -2.91
N PRO A 37 13.48 11.26 -3.68
CA PRO A 37 14.26 12.46 -3.37
C PRO A 37 13.44 13.76 -3.37
N ARG A 38 12.26 13.73 -4.00
CA ARG A 38 11.35 14.88 -4.04
C ARG A 38 10.24 14.84 -2.99
N GLY A 39 10.18 13.79 -2.17
CA GLY A 39 9.12 13.61 -1.17
C GLY A 39 7.72 13.49 -1.79
N ALA A 40 7.63 12.87 -2.98
CA ALA A 40 6.37 12.74 -3.71
C ALA A 40 5.41 11.75 -3.04
N LEU A 41 5.95 10.74 -2.36
CA LEU A 41 5.21 9.69 -1.68
C LEU A 41 5.17 9.87 -0.17
N LEU A 42 6.32 10.26 0.42
CA LEU A 42 6.44 10.51 1.85
C LEU A 42 6.96 11.91 2.14
N PRO A 43 6.48 12.55 3.21
CA PRO A 43 6.86 13.93 3.56
C PRO A 43 8.27 13.98 4.16
N LEU A 44 9.31 14.13 3.33
CA LEU A 44 10.72 14.14 3.76
C LEU A 44 11.06 15.31 4.70
N ASN A 45 10.34 16.43 4.58
CA ASN A 45 10.58 17.64 5.37
C ASN A 45 9.89 17.62 6.75
N ASP A 46 9.04 16.63 7.01
CA ASP A 46 8.37 16.43 8.29
C ASP A 46 8.82 15.10 8.91
N VAL A 47 9.82 15.19 9.80
CA VAL A 47 10.40 14.02 10.48
C VAL A 47 9.35 13.22 11.24
N HIS A 48 8.38 13.89 11.87
CA HIS A 48 7.33 13.22 12.64
C HIS A 48 6.35 12.46 11.74
N ALA A 49 5.92 13.07 10.62
CA ALA A 49 5.10 12.40 9.63
C ALA A 49 5.86 11.25 8.94
N LEU A 50 7.17 11.43 8.69
CA LEU A 50 8.02 10.39 8.13
C LEU A 50 8.14 9.18 9.07
N HIS A 51 8.34 9.41 10.37
CA HIS A 51 8.38 8.34 11.39
C HIS A 51 7.08 7.52 11.48
N LYS A 52 5.94 8.15 11.22
CA LYS A 52 4.64 7.45 11.16
C LYS A 52 4.48 6.59 9.91
N ARG A 53 5.28 6.85 8.88
CA ARG A 53 5.19 6.16 7.58
C ARG A 53 6.30 5.15 7.35
N ILE A 54 7.44 5.28 8.04
CA ILE A 54 8.55 4.32 8.00
C ILE A 54 8.60 3.63 9.36
N VAL A 55 8.28 2.35 9.36
CA VAL A 55 8.25 1.49 10.53
C VAL A 55 9.38 0.48 10.45
N CYS A 56 10.25 0.50 11.46
CA CYS A 56 11.34 -0.44 11.61
C CYS A 56 10.96 -1.46 12.68
N VAL A 57 11.02 -2.75 12.32
CA VAL A 57 10.81 -3.88 13.22
C VAL A 57 12.17 -4.44 13.61
N GLU A 58 12.46 -4.47 14.90
CA GLU A 58 13.75 -4.96 15.38
C GLU A 58 13.90 -6.47 15.10
N HIS A 59 15.07 -6.83 14.58
CA HIS A 59 15.43 -8.23 14.33
C HIS A 59 15.30 -9.05 15.63
N GLY A 60 14.66 -10.22 15.56
CA GLY A 60 14.48 -11.10 16.69
C GLY A 60 13.43 -10.70 17.73
N ARG A 61 12.75 -9.56 17.56
CA ARG A 61 11.70 -9.07 18.48
C ARG A 61 10.28 -9.14 17.94
N GLY A 62 10.06 -9.79 16.82
CA GLY A 62 8.71 -10.01 16.30
C GLY A 62 8.62 -10.06 14.78
N GLU A 63 7.42 -10.32 14.32
CA GLU A 63 7.05 -10.34 12.92
C GLU A 63 6.56 -8.96 12.46
N LYS A 64 6.65 -8.68 11.17
CA LYS A 64 5.97 -7.55 10.57
C LYS A 64 4.45 -7.77 10.64
N THR A 65 3.70 -6.75 11.01
CA THR A 65 2.24 -6.79 11.02
C THR A 65 1.66 -5.58 10.31
N LEU A 66 0.48 -5.72 9.68
CA LEU A 66 -0.22 -4.58 9.09
C LEU A 66 -0.58 -3.54 10.16
N ALA A 67 -0.98 -3.99 11.35
CA ALA A 67 -1.27 -3.09 12.46
C ALA A 67 -0.07 -2.20 12.81
N HIS A 68 1.12 -2.81 12.87
CA HIS A 68 2.35 -2.07 13.16
C HIS A 68 2.76 -1.18 11.98
N ALA A 69 2.72 -1.70 10.76
CA ALA A 69 3.07 -0.95 9.55
C ALA A 69 2.19 0.29 9.34
N THR A 70 0.91 0.21 9.71
CA THR A 70 -0.07 1.28 9.49
C THR A 70 -0.45 2.06 10.75
N ARG A 71 0.30 1.89 11.84
CA ARG A 71 0.03 2.57 13.13
C ARG A 71 -0.14 4.10 13.02
N GLY A 72 0.48 4.72 12.02
CA GLY A 72 0.32 6.14 11.72
C GLY A 72 -1.06 6.55 11.22
N LEU A 73 -1.96 5.60 10.94
CA LEU A 73 -3.37 5.84 10.55
C LEU A 73 -4.33 5.79 11.74
N GLY A 74 -3.84 5.48 12.94
CA GLY A 74 -4.66 5.27 14.13
C GLY A 74 -4.76 3.81 14.53
N THR A 75 -5.80 3.44 15.27
CA THR A 75 -5.96 2.11 15.86
C THR A 75 -6.53 1.06 14.90
N ARG A 76 -7.18 1.48 13.84
CA ARG A 76 -7.80 0.56 12.87
C ARG A 76 -6.84 0.21 11.74
N VAL A 77 -6.62 -1.08 11.55
CA VAL A 77 -5.89 -1.58 10.37
C VAL A 77 -6.75 -1.35 9.13
N PRO A 78 -6.21 -0.74 8.06
CA PRO A 78 -6.94 -0.60 6.82
C PRO A 78 -7.22 -1.97 6.21
N GLU A 79 -8.49 -2.26 5.94
CA GLU A 79 -8.91 -3.52 5.34
C GLU A 79 -8.35 -3.68 3.92
N LEU A 80 -8.37 -2.59 3.15
CA LEU A 80 -7.73 -2.54 1.83
C LEU A 80 -6.27 -2.15 1.97
N SER A 81 -5.41 -3.13 2.14
CA SER A 81 -3.96 -2.97 2.18
C SER A 81 -3.30 -3.97 1.24
N VAL A 82 -2.31 -3.53 0.48
CA VAL A 82 -1.44 -4.38 -0.33
C VAL A 82 -0.02 -4.24 0.20
N ILE A 83 0.59 -5.36 0.52
CA ILE A 83 1.99 -5.47 0.91
C ILE A 83 2.78 -5.94 -0.31
N VAL A 84 3.88 -5.29 -0.62
CA VAL A 84 4.86 -5.74 -1.60
C VAL A 84 6.12 -6.12 -0.84
N ASP A 85 6.45 -7.39 -0.79
CA ASP A 85 7.63 -7.89 -0.05
C ASP A 85 8.14 -9.18 -0.73
N ASP A 86 9.45 -9.39 -0.70
CA ASP A 86 10.10 -10.61 -1.20
C ASP A 86 10.09 -11.75 -0.18
N ARG A 87 9.83 -11.43 1.08
CA ARG A 87 9.81 -12.39 2.19
C ARG A 87 8.46 -12.46 2.88
N THR A 88 7.71 -13.50 2.58
CA THR A 88 6.39 -13.72 3.18
C THR A 88 6.48 -14.18 4.65
N ASN A 89 7.54 -14.90 4.99
CA ASN A 89 7.76 -15.50 6.31
C ASN A 89 8.11 -14.49 7.42
N VAL A 90 8.44 -13.25 7.08
CA VAL A 90 8.68 -12.18 8.06
C VAL A 90 7.41 -11.45 8.50
N TRP A 91 6.27 -11.81 7.89
CA TRP A 91 4.97 -11.24 8.18
C TRP A 91 4.10 -12.22 8.98
N GLU A 92 3.36 -11.68 9.95
CA GLU A 92 2.36 -12.45 10.69
C GLU A 92 1.36 -13.14 9.74
N ARG A 93 0.86 -14.30 10.15
CA ARG A 93 -0.04 -15.12 9.32
C ARG A 93 -1.28 -14.38 8.81
N ARG A 94 -1.84 -13.47 9.62
CA ARG A 94 -3.03 -12.67 9.25
C ARG A 94 -2.73 -11.68 8.11
N SER A 95 -1.53 -11.16 8.05
CA SER A 95 -1.10 -10.19 7.02
C SER A 95 -0.69 -10.86 5.71
N GLN A 96 -0.38 -12.16 5.71
CA GLN A 96 0.14 -12.87 4.52
C GLN A 96 -0.84 -12.88 3.34
N LYS A 97 -2.14 -12.88 3.59
CA LYS A 97 -3.15 -12.78 2.54
C LYS A 97 -3.13 -11.46 1.74
N ASN A 98 -2.49 -10.44 2.28
CA ASN A 98 -2.35 -9.13 1.68
C ASN A 98 -1.02 -8.96 0.93
N ILE A 99 -0.16 -10.01 0.91
CA ILE A 99 1.19 -9.93 0.34
C ILE A 99 1.15 -10.25 -1.15
N LEU A 100 1.63 -9.30 -1.93
CA LEU A 100 2.12 -9.52 -3.26
C LEU A 100 3.60 -9.91 -3.15
N ALA A 101 3.85 -11.22 -3.15
CA ALA A 101 5.20 -11.76 -3.09
C ALA A 101 5.94 -11.49 -4.41
N ILE A 102 7.13 -10.92 -4.31
CA ILE A 102 8.00 -10.65 -5.45
C ILE A 102 9.29 -11.46 -5.33
N ALA A 103 9.99 -11.65 -6.43
CA ALA A 103 11.32 -12.28 -6.39
C ALA A 103 12.31 -11.35 -5.67
N PRO A 104 13.24 -11.91 -4.85
CA PRO A 104 14.29 -11.13 -4.21
C PRO A 104 15.17 -10.45 -5.27
N PHE A 105 15.51 -9.19 -5.04
CA PHE A 105 16.46 -8.49 -5.89
C PHE A 105 17.90 -8.84 -5.47
N MET A 106 18.63 -9.47 -6.36
CA MET A 106 20.01 -9.93 -6.14
C MET A 106 20.97 -9.18 -7.09
N PRO A 107 21.42 -7.96 -6.73
CA PRO A 107 22.17 -7.09 -7.66
C PRO A 107 23.54 -7.64 -8.09
N TYR A 108 24.10 -8.55 -7.30
CA TYR A 108 25.45 -9.12 -7.51
C TYR A 108 25.44 -10.61 -7.84
N ASN A 109 24.30 -11.17 -8.23
CA ASN A 109 24.28 -12.58 -8.65
C ASN A 109 24.86 -12.70 -10.05
N THR A 110 26.13 -13.14 -10.14
CA THR A 110 26.88 -13.31 -11.39
C THR A 110 26.35 -14.44 -12.28
N ASP A 111 25.57 -15.36 -11.72
CA ASP A 111 25.06 -16.53 -12.43
C ASP A 111 23.87 -16.21 -13.37
N THR A 112 23.28 -15.04 -13.24
CA THR A 112 22.10 -14.64 -14.01
C THR A 112 22.38 -13.65 -15.13
N GLY A 113 23.60 -13.37 -15.51
CA GLY A 113 23.97 -12.56 -16.68
C GLY A 113 23.24 -11.21 -16.84
N PRO A 114 23.49 -10.46 -17.92
CA PRO A 114 22.91 -9.12 -18.14
C PRO A 114 21.38 -9.11 -18.39
N GLY A 115 20.72 -10.27 -18.45
CA GLY A 115 19.27 -10.40 -18.61
C GLY A 115 18.45 -9.90 -17.41
N LEU A 116 19.00 -9.96 -16.19
CA LEU A 116 18.24 -9.65 -14.97
C LEU A 116 17.83 -8.16 -14.88
N GLN A 117 18.65 -7.25 -15.38
CA GLN A 117 18.31 -5.82 -15.38
C GLN A 117 17.13 -5.52 -16.33
N SER A 118 17.00 -6.23 -17.43
CA SER A 118 15.88 -6.10 -18.34
C SER A 118 14.59 -6.72 -17.76
N GLU A 119 14.71 -7.81 -16.99
CA GLU A 119 13.58 -8.46 -16.32
C GLU A 119 13.02 -7.60 -15.19
N VAL A 120 13.86 -6.87 -14.46
CA VAL A 120 13.41 -5.96 -13.39
C VAL A 120 12.74 -4.71 -13.95
N ALA A 121 13.25 -4.15 -15.03
CA ALA A 121 12.85 -2.85 -15.57
C ALA A 121 11.87 -2.92 -16.75
N GLY A 122 11.70 -4.08 -17.40
CA GLY A 122 10.82 -4.23 -18.55
C GLY A 122 9.33 -4.28 -18.18
N LYS A 123 8.44 -4.00 -19.14
CA LYS A 123 6.98 -4.12 -18.95
C LYS A 123 6.53 -5.52 -18.49
N GLY A 124 7.31 -6.57 -18.78
CA GLY A 124 7.12 -7.95 -18.33
C GLY A 124 7.88 -8.33 -17.08
N GLY A 125 8.73 -7.45 -16.55
CA GLY A 125 9.53 -7.71 -15.35
C GLY A 125 8.74 -7.57 -14.05
N VAL A 126 9.40 -7.84 -12.92
CA VAL A 126 8.79 -7.80 -11.57
C VAL A 126 8.12 -6.46 -11.30
N MET A 127 8.74 -5.34 -11.63
CA MET A 127 8.16 -4.02 -11.43
C MET A 127 6.94 -3.77 -12.32
N GLY A 128 6.94 -4.26 -13.56
CA GLY A 128 5.78 -4.20 -14.46
C GLY A 128 4.61 -5.02 -13.93
N MET A 129 4.88 -6.20 -13.39
CA MET A 129 3.87 -7.04 -12.73
C MET A 129 3.27 -6.35 -11.51
N VAL A 130 4.10 -5.82 -10.60
CA VAL A 130 3.65 -5.05 -9.42
C VAL A 130 2.79 -3.88 -9.84
N GLN A 131 3.22 -3.09 -10.82
CA GLN A 131 2.46 -1.96 -11.34
C GLN A 131 1.10 -2.39 -11.90
N SER A 132 1.05 -3.48 -12.66
CA SER A 132 -0.18 -4.02 -13.24
C SER A 132 -1.16 -4.45 -12.15
N MET A 133 -0.69 -5.18 -11.15
CA MET A 133 -1.53 -5.62 -10.02
C MET A 133 -2.04 -4.46 -9.17
N LEU A 134 -1.19 -3.48 -8.86
CA LEU A 134 -1.61 -2.27 -8.13
C LEU A 134 -2.64 -1.46 -8.92
N ASN A 135 -2.49 -1.39 -10.26
CA ASN A 135 -3.46 -0.74 -11.13
C ASN A 135 -4.80 -1.50 -11.15
N GLU A 136 -4.77 -2.82 -11.16
CA GLU A 136 -5.99 -3.64 -11.10
C GLU A 136 -6.73 -3.46 -9.78
N VAL A 137 -6.04 -3.53 -8.64
CA VAL A 137 -6.61 -3.26 -7.32
C VAL A 137 -7.24 -1.86 -7.28
N ARG A 138 -6.51 -0.85 -7.76
CA ARG A 138 -7.02 0.52 -7.82
C ARG A 138 -8.25 0.66 -8.72
N PHE A 139 -8.26 -0.04 -9.85
CA PHE A 139 -9.38 -0.04 -10.79
C PHE A 139 -10.63 -0.67 -10.17
N LYS A 140 -10.52 -1.89 -9.62
CA LYS A 140 -11.61 -2.59 -8.94
C LYS A 140 -12.17 -1.75 -7.79
N PHE A 141 -11.30 -1.23 -6.92
CA PHE A 141 -11.71 -0.34 -5.84
C PHE A 141 -12.45 0.89 -6.36
N SER A 142 -11.97 1.51 -7.46
CA SER A 142 -12.63 2.66 -8.06
C SER A 142 -14.03 2.36 -8.55
N GLN A 143 -14.22 1.20 -9.18
CA GLN A 143 -15.54 0.76 -9.65
C GLN A 143 -16.52 0.57 -8.48
N GLN A 144 -16.07 -0.13 -7.42
CA GLN A 144 -16.89 -0.36 -6.23
C GLN A 144 -17.25 0.97 -5.53
N TRP A 145 -16.26 1.85 -5.38
CA TRP A 145 -16.47 3.18 -4.82
C TRP A 145 -17.50 4.01 -5.63
N THR A 146 -17.38 4.00 -6.97
CA THR A 146 -18.32 4.71 -7.84
C THR A 146 -19.74 4.17 -7.71
N ARG A 147 -19.89 2.83 -7.70
CA ARG A 147 -21.21 2.17 -7.51
C ARG A 147 -21.81 2.52 -6.16
N TRP A 148 -21.00 2.50 -5.10
CA TRP A 148 -21.43 2.88 -3.76
C TRP A 148 -21.86 4.35 -3.70
N ALA A 149 -21.05 5.27 -4.23
CA ALA A 149 -21.36 6.70 -4.26
C ALA A 149 -22.68 6.98 -5.03
N GLN A 150 -22.87 6.35 -6.19
CA GLN A 150 -24.11 6.48 -6.97
C GLN A 150 -25.36 5.97 -6.22
N ARG A 151 -25.22 4.92 -5.40
CA ARG A 151 -26.32 4.42 -4.55
C ARG A 151 -26.63 5.41 -3.43
N CYS A 152 -25.61 5.97 -2.79
CA CYS A 152 -25.80 7.03 -1.80
C CYS A 152 -26.53 8.25 -2.40
N ASP A 153 -26.13 8.68 -3.60
CA ASP A 153 -26.73 9.83 -4.28
C ASP A 153 -28.23 9.60 -4.64
N ARG A 154 -28.62 8.34 -4.89
CA ARG A 154 -30.03 7.95 -5.17
C ARG A 154 -30.87 7.73 -3.92
N GLY A 155 -30.28 7.77 -2.74
CA GLY A 155 -30.96 7.44 -1.49
C GLY A 155 -31.33 5.96 -1.37
N ASP A 156 -30.70 5.08 -2.15
CA ASP A 156 -30.92 3.64 -2.06
C ASP A 156 -30.59 3.15 -0.64
N PRO A 157 -31.45 2.28 -0.04
CA PRO A 157 -31.15 1.75 1.28
C PRO A 157 -29.81 1.02 1.23
N LEU A 158 -28.86 1.51 2.02
CA LEU A 158 -27.63 0.79 2.27
C LEU A 158 -28.00 -0.55 2.93
N ARG A 159 -27.34 -1.64 2.56
CA ARG A 159 -27.52 -2.93 3.25
C ARG A 159 -27.45 -2.72 4.76
N PRO A 160 -28.16 -3.52 5.57
CA PRO A 160 -28.08 -3.42 7.02
C PRO A 160 -26.59 -3.48 7.45
N GLY A 161 -26.10 -2.34 8.00
CA GLY A 161 -24.68 -2.14 8.25
C GLY A 161 -24.11 -0.92 7.55
N GLY A 162 -24.78 -0.35 6.55
CA GLY A 162 -24.50 0.98 5.96
C GLY A 162 -23.04 1.31 5.62
N GLU A 163 -22.17 0.32 5.63
CA GLU A 163 -20.74 0.48 5.56
C GLU A 163 -20.28 0.69 4.12
N ARG A 164 -19.25 1.49 4.00
CA ARG A 164 -18.48 1.67 2.75
C ARG A 164 -18.11 0.30 2.18
N PRO A 165 -17.90 0.19 0.85
CA PRO A 165 -17.40 -1.04 0.25
C PRO A 165 -16.20 -1.54 1.02
N ASP A 166 -16.36 -2.73 1.57
CA ASP A 166 -15.31 -3.39 2.33
C ASP A 166 -14.31 -4.02 1.36
N ALA A 167 -13.05 -4.07 1.76
CA ALA A 167 -11.99 -4.74 1.00
C ALA A 167 -12.25 -6.25 0.80
N GLY A 168 -13.18 -6.84 1.56
CA GLY A 168 -13.57 -8.23 1.41
C GLY A 168 -14.40 -8.54 0.15
N GLU A 169 -14.90 -7.51 -0.58
CA GLU A 169 -15.65 -7.69 -1.84
C GLU A 169 -14.79 -7.44 -3.10
N ILE A 170 -13.48 -7.17 -2.93
CA ILE A 170 -12.50 -7.00 -4.00
C ILE A 170 -11.57 -8.21 -4.03
#